data_b8b9fe8e493ab55efdc82c674709bc87
#
_entry.id   b8b9fe8e493ab55efdc82c674709bc87
#
_cell.length_a   1.000
_cell.length_b   1.000
_cell.length_c   1.000
_cell.angle_alpha   90.00
_cell.angle_beta   90.00
_cell.angle_gamma   90.00
#
_symmetry.space_group_name_H-M   'P 1'
#
loop_
_entity.id
_entity.type
_entity.pdbx_description
1 polymer ?
#
loop_
_entity_poly.entity_id
_entity_poly.type
_entity_poly.pdbx_seq_one_letter_code
_entity_poly.pdbx_strand_id
1 'polypeptide(L)'
;THSVPFISQETEIAMGKGADEQITRQYGIYQNKELQLYVNRIGQNLVSKLSDKIFPRYYFRIVDSSDINAFALPGGYVYVTLGLMAMVNSEAELAGVLGHEIGHIIFHHGAKQMVRSIGSQILALGGAIASPKNAGQWLTVSTAMFQQINMGYGREAEIESDEQGILNSMEAGYSPFGMSGFLKSLRRKEIMSGQAYHSFQASHPDTRDRIVKAGLLAGRMSDKEEDGNSYRNRYLHQLRGLKYKGQKNSGDKKRHEPMYIDIYEVQKGDTFQSIAEKEMGNRRKDLDITVMNGRKESSQPKPGELLKLVRKGKFKKDKFLHIKPNPIPDPK
;
A
#
# COMPACT_ATOMS: atom_id res chain seq x y z
N THR A 1 23.05 9.41 12.38
CA THR A 1 23.18 8.12 11.66
C THR A 1 22.58 7.02 12.50
N HIS A 2 21.40 6.54 12.09
CA HIS A 2 20.70 5.42 12.77
C HIS A 2 21.31 4.09 12.29
N SER A 3 22.52 3.75 12.73
CA SER A 3 23.10 2.45 12.43
C SER A 3 22.45 1.34 13.25
N VAL A 4 22.20 0.20 12.63
CA VAL A 4 21.78 -1.00 13.36
C VAL A 4 23.02 -1.67 13.93
N PRO A 5 23.13 -1.92 15.23
CA PRO A 5 24.25 -2.64 15.80
C PRO A 5 24.45 -3.98 15.04
N PHE A 6 25.66 -4.26 14.62
CA PHE A 6 26.08 -5.51 13.98
C PHE A 6 25.60 -5.78 12.54
N ILE A 7 24.88 -4.85 11.88
CA ILE A 7 24.48 -5.00 10.47
C ILE A 7 24.98 -3.78 9.68
N SER A 8 25.80 -4.02 8.65
CA SER A 8 26.22 -2.95 7.73
C SER A 8 25.16 -2.69 6.65
N GLN A 9 25.25 -1.53 6.00
CA GLN A 9 24.36 -1.17 4.89
C GLN A 9 24.44 -2.21 3.75
N GLU A 10 25.64 -2.70 3.42
CA GLU A 10 25.84 -3.72 2.40
C GLU A 10 25.14 -5.03 2.78
N THR A 11 25.17 -5.38 4.07
CA THR A 11 24.46 -6.54 4.59
C THR A 11 22.94 -6.37 4.43
N GLU A 12 22.38 -5.22 4.78
CA GLU A 12 20.96 -4.93 4.57
C GLU A 12 20.57 -5.01 3.09
N ILE A 13 21.39 -4.49 2.18
CA ILE A 13 21.17 -4.58 0.72
C ILE A 13 21.16 -6.04 0.26
N ALA A 14 22.12 -6.84 0.72
CA ALA A 14 22.20 -8.25 0.35
C ALA A 14 21.01 -9.05 0.86
N MET A 15 20.59 -8.80 2.12
CA MET A 15 19.39 -9.40 2.72
C MET A 15 18.12 -9.04 1.95
N GLY A 16 17.94 -7.77 1.64
CA GLY A 16 16.79 -7.28 0.87
C GLY A 16 16.72 -7.91 -0.51
N LYS A 17 17.85 -8.04 -1.20
CA LYS A 17 17.93 -8.70 -2.51
C LYS A 17 17.51 -10.18 -2.44
N GLY A 18 17.99 -10.92 -1.46
CA GLY A 18 17.60 -12.32 -1.26
C GLY A 18 16.11 -12.47 -0.96
N ALA A 19 15.57 -11.59 -0.11
CA ALA A 19 14.15 -11.59 0.19
C ALA A 19 13.29 -11.15 -1.01
N ASP A 20 13.74 -10.19 -1.83
CA ASP A 20 13.07 -9.78 -3.07
C ASP A 20 12.86 -10.95 -4.04
N GLU A 21 13.87 -11.81 -4.20
CA GLU A 21 13.76 -13.00 -5.02
C GLU A 21 12.69 -13.99 -4.47
N GLN A 22 12.60 -14.12 -3.15
CA GLN A 22 11.60 -14.97 -2.51
C GLN A 22 10.18 -14.39 -2.64
N ILE A 23 10.00 -13.09 -2.40
CA ILE A 23 8.72 -12.39 -2.59
C ILE A 23 8.23 -12.54 -4.03
N THR A 24 9.13 -12.33 -4.99
CA THR A 24 8.82 -12.44 -6.41
C THR A 24 8.39 -13.88 -6.79
N ARG A 25 9.01 -14.91 -6.20
CA ARG A 25 8.61 -16.30 -6.41
C ARG A 25 7.27 -16.64 -5.75
N GLN A 26 7.01 -16.09 -4.55
CA GLN A 26 5.83 -16.44 -3.75
C GLN A 26 4.57 -15.75 -4.22
N TYR A 27 4.62 -14.45 -4.49
CA TYR A 27 3.46 -13.63 -4.86
C TYR A 27 3.34 -13.41 -6.37
N GLY A 28 4.47 -13.41 -7.09
CA GLY A 28 4.56 -12.93 -8.46
C GLY A 28 4.49 -11.39 -8.54
N ILE A 29 5.19 -10.83 -9.50
CA ILE A 29 5.06 -9.40 -9.84
C ILE A 29 3.83 -9.21 -10.72
N TYR A 30 2.97 -8.26 -10.37
CA TYR A 30 1.79 -7.97 -11.18
C TYR A 30 2.17 -7.48 -12.58
N GLN A 31 1.66 -8.17 -13.61
CA GLN A 31 2.05 -7.95 -15.01
C GLN A 31 1.26 -6.81 -15.66
N ASN A 32 1.43 -5.60 -15.13
CA ASN A 32 0.94 -4.35 -15.72
C ASN A 32 2.04 -3.29 -15.63
N LYS A 33 2.77 -3.11 -16.72
CA LYS A 33 3.94 -2.21 -16.79
C LYS A 33 3.57 -0.76 -16.46
N GLU A 34 2.43 -0.28 -16.96
CA GLU A 34 1.98 1.11 -16.75
C GLU A 34 1.74 1.37 -15.26
N LEU A 35 1.03 0.45 -14.59
CA LEU A 35 0.73 0.57 -13.16
C LEU A 35 1.98 0.40 -12.28
N GLN A 36 2.90 -0.50 -12.66
CA GLN A 36 4.21 -0.64 -11.99
C GLN A 36 5.01 0.67 -12.06
N LEU A 37 5.10 1.27 -13.24
CA LEU A 37 5.78 2.55 -13.44
C LEU A 37 5.12 3.69 -12.66
N TYR A 38 3.78 3.67 -12.59
CA TYR A 38 3.02 4.66 -11.84
C TYR A 38 3.32 4.61 -10.34
N VAL A 39 3.27 3.44 -9.71
CA VAL A 39 3.60 3.27 -8.30
C VAL A 39 5.07 3.60 -8.04
N ASN A 40 5.97 3.13 -8.90
CA ASN A 40 7.40 3.45 -8.78
C ASN A 40 7.64 4.96 -8.85
N ARG A 41 6.94 5.71 -9.71
CA ARG A 41 7.09 7.17 -9.82
C ARG A 41 6.68 7.88 -8.54
N ILE A 42 5.55 7.48 -7.92
CA ILE A 42 5.12 8.04 -6.64
C ILE A 42 6.17 7.76 -5.56
N GLY A 43 6.65 6.53 -5.47
CA GLY A 43 7.69 6.15 -4.51
C GLY A 43 9.01 6.90 -4.71
N GLN A 44 9.48 7.03 -5.96
CA GLN A 44 10.70 7.79 -6.27
C GLN A 44 10.54 9.28 -5.95
N ASN A 45 9.35 9.86 -6.16
CA ASN A 45 9.07 11.24 -5.76
C ASN A 45 9.22 11.41 -4.24
N LEU A 46 8.67 10.49 -3.44
CA LEU A 46 8.85 10.49 -1.98
C LEU A 46 10.33 10.38 -1.58
N VAL A 47 11.06 9.44 -2.19
CA VAL A 47 12.51 9.26 -1.92
C VAL A 47 13.33 10.50 -2.31
N SER A 48 12.91 11.25 -3.34
CA SER A 48 13.60 12.47 -3.76
C SER A 48 13.58 13.59 -2.70
N LYS A 49 12.62 13.52 -1.77
CA LYS A 49 12.43 14.51 -0.68
C LYS A 49 13.09 14.10 0.63
N LEU A 50 13.68 12.93 0.70
CA LEU A 50 14.44 12.53 1.88
C LEU A 50 15.70 13.39 2.02
N SER A 51 15.92 13.96 3.21
CA SER A 51 17.15 14.68 3.55
C SER A 51 18.36 13.76 3.47
N ASP A 52 18.21 12.54 4.01
CA ASP A 52 19.24 11.51 4.00
C ASP A 52 18.70 10.21 3.37
N LYS A 53 19.30 9.81 2.26
CA LYS A 53 19.00 8.54 1.59
C LYS A 53 19.83 7.44 2.23
N ILE A 54 19.18 6.56 2.98
CA ILE A 54 19.85 5.43 3.65
C ILE A 54 20.44 4.45 2.64
N PHE A 55 19.73 4.20 1.53
CA PHE A 55 20.19 3.31 0.48
C PHE A 55 20.39 4.04 -0.84
N PRO A 56 21.31 3.58 -1.71
CA PRO A 56 21.57 4.21 -3.00
C PRO A 56 20.40 4.05 -3.98
N ARG A 57 19.55 3.04 -3.77
CA ARG A 57 18.39 2.74 -4.63
C ARG A 57 17.22 2.29 -3.80
N TYR A 58 16.00 2.67 -4.28
CA TYR A 58 14.71 2.21 -3.76
C TYR A 58 13.90 1.58 -4.89
N TYR A 59 13.18 0.51 -4.56
CA TYR A 59 12.41 -0.28 -5.51
C TYR A 59 10.97 -0.36 -5.04
N PHE A 60 10.02 0.03 -5.89
CA PHE A 60 8.59 0.00 -5.60
C PHE A 60 7.91 -0.97 -6.55
N ARG A 61 7.23 -1.96 -6.02
CA ARG A 61 6.65 -3.06 -6.80
C ARG A 61 5.24 -3.40 -6.37
N ILE A 62 4.41 -3.77 -7.34
CA ILE A 62 3.07 -4.33 -7.09
C ILE A 62 3.16 -5.84 -7.23
N VAL A 63 2.73 -6.57 -6.19
CA VAL A 63 2.65 -8.03 -6.18
C VAL A 63 1.22 -8.52 -6.39
N ASP A 64 1.06 -9.69 -7.04
CA ASP A 64 -0.25 -10.28 -7.40
C ASP A 64 -0.89 -11.00 -6.18
N SER A 65 -1.19 -10.23 -5.12
CA SER A 65 -1.94 -10.69 -3.95
C SER A 65 -3.23 -9.90 -3.78
N SER A 66 -4.31 -10.60 -3.42
CA SER A 66 -5.61 -9.98 -3.07
C SER A 66 -5.68 -9.45 -1.64
N ASP A 67 -4.70 -9.75 -0.80
CA ASP A 67 -4.64 -9.24 0.56
C ASP A 67 -4.43 -7.72 0.54
N ILE A 68 -5.00 -7.02 1.52
CA ILE A 68 -4.73 -5.60 1.68
C ILE A 68 -3.46 -5.48 2.50
N ASN A 69 -2.33 -5.25 1.83
CA ASN A 69 -1.04 -5.13 2.50
C ASN A 69 -0.04 -4.26 1.73
N ALA A 70 0.88 -3.65 2.46
CA ALA A 70 2.14 -3.12 1.98
C ALA A 70 3.23 -3.55 2.96
N PHE A 71 4.46 -3.62 2.51
CA PHE A 71 5.59 -3.95 3.39
C PHE A 71 6.91 -3.52 2.78
N ALA A 72 7.86 -3.19 3.65
CA ALA A 72 9.21 -2.85 3.28
C ALA A 72 10.21 -3.94 3.70
N LEU A 73 11.25 -4.10 2.89
CA LEU A 73 12.41 -4.92 3.22
C LEU A 73 13.64 -4.02 3.38
N PRO A 74 14.63 -4.40 4.19
CA PRO A 74 15.94 -3.76 4.18
C PRO A 74 16.51 -3.64 2.76
N GLY A 75 17.40 -2.69 2.54
CA GLY A 75 17.98 -2.47 1.22
C GLY A 75 17.13 -1.68 0.22
N GLY A 76 16.00 -1.09 0.70
CA GLY A 76 15.22 -0.14 -0.09
C GLY A 76 14.08 -0.76 -0.93
N TYR A 77 13.61 -1.96 -0.62
CA TYR A 77 12.51 -2.61 -1.34
C TYR A 77 11.17 -2.34 -0.66
N VAL A 78 10.20 -1.86 -1.42
CA VAL A 78 8.82 -1.58 -0.98
C VAL A 78 7.83 -2.28 -1.89
N TYR A 79 6.86 -2.95 -1.30
CA TYR A 79 5.83 -3.71 -2.01
C TYR A 79 4.45 -3.23 -1.62
N VAL A 80 3.56 -3.19 -2.61
CA VAL A 80 2.12 -3.03 -2.41
C VAL A 80 1.39 -4.18 -3.09
N THR A 81 0.31 -4.64 -2.50
CA THR A 81 -0.52 -5.70 -3.07
C THR A 81 -1.62 -5.14 -3.95
N LEU A 82 -2.18 -5.96 -4.85
CA LEU A 82 -3.39 -5.58 -5.61
C LEU A 82 -4.57 -5.25 -4.70
N GLY A 83 -4.71 -5.97 -3.57
CA GLY A 83 -5.75 -5.69 -2.60
C GLY A 83 -5.62 -4.30 -1.99
N LEU A 84 -4.40 -3.86 -1.66
CA LEU A 84 -4.14 -2.50 -1.18
C LEU A 84 -4.43 -1.47 -2.27
N MET A 85 -3.95 -1.69 -3.50
CA MET A 85 -4.23 -0.80 -4.63
C MET A 85 -5.74 -0.62 -4.85
N ALA A 86 -6.53 -1.69 -4.73
CA ALA A 86 -7.98 -1.62 -4.82
C ALA A 86 -8.63 -0.84 -3.67
N MET A 87 -8.04 -0.90 -2.47
CA MET A 87 -8.54 -0.25 -1.25
C MET A 87 -8.29 1.25 -1.23
N VAL A 88 -7.11 1.67 -1.61
CA VAL A 88 -6.67 3.08 -1.65
C VAL A 88 -7.57 3.92 -2.59
N ASN A 89 -7.85 5.17 -2.24
CA ASN A 89 -8.79 6.03 -2.94
C ASN A 89 -8.18 7.25 -3.62
N SER A 90 -6.89 7.50 -3.41
CA SER A 90 -6.20 8.65 -3.99
C SER A 90 -4.69 8.43 -4.05
N GLU A 91 -3.98 9.25 -4.84
CA GLU A 91 -2.51 9.22 -4.81
C GLU A 91 -1.96 9.63 -3.43
N ALA A 92 -2.62 10.57 -2.75
CA ALA A 92 -2.19 10.95 -1.41
C ALA A 92 -2.31 9.81 -0.40
N GLU A 93 -3.37 8.97 -0.49
CA GLU A 93 -3.45 7.77 0.33
C GLU A 93 -2.34 6.77 0.00
N LEU A 94 -2.07 6.54 -1.29
CA LEU A 94 -0.97 5.67 -1.71
C LEU A 94 0.39 6.23 -1.29
N ALA A 95 0.61 7.54 -1.45
CA ALA A 95 1.83 8.22 -0.99
C ALA A 95 2.01 8.11 0.52
N GLY A 96 0.93 8.24 1.29
CA GLY A 96 0.94 8.03 2.74
C GLY A 96 1.41 6.63 3.13
N VAL A 97 0.86 5.59 2.47
CA VAL A 97 1.28 4.20 2.71
C VAL A 97 2.72 3.96 2.27
N LEU A 98 3.11 4.40 1.06
CA LEU A 98 4.50 4.24 0.59
C LEU A 98 5.49 5.02 1.47
N GLY A 99 5.10 6.22 1.93
CA GLY A 99 5.90 7.02 2.86
C GLY A 99 6.08 6.35 4.22
N HIS A 100 5.04 5.69 4.71
CA HIS A 100 5.10 4.86 5.93
C HIS A 100 6.09 3.69 5.77
N GLU A 101 6.05 2.99 4.64
CA GLU A 101 7.00 1.91 4.34
C GLU A 101 8.44 2.43 4.21
N ILE A 102 8.62 3.60 3.59
CA ILE A 102 9.91 4.30 3.56
C ILE A 102 10.37 4.65 4.98
N GLY A 103 9.46 5.05 5.87
CA GLY A 103 9.74 5.28 7.29
C GLY A 103 10.35 4.04 7.95
N HIS A 104 9.75 2.86 7.75
CA HIS A 104 10.32 1.60 8.26
C HIS A 104 11.73 1.33 7.74
N ILE A 105 12.05 1.72 6.51
CA ILE A 105 13.40 1.62 5.93
C ILE A 105 14.35 2.61 6.60
N ILE A 106 13.97 3.89 6.71
CA ILE A 106 14.81 4.96 7.25
C ILE A 106 15.21 4.68 8.70
N PHE A 107 14.26 4.18 9.49
CA PHE A 107 14.47 3.84 10.89
C PHE A 107 15.02 2.42 11.10
N HIS A 108 15.30 1.67 10.01
CA HIS A 108 15.82 0.31 10.03
C HIS A 108 14.97 -0.66 10.88
N HIS A 109 13.64 -0.48 10.92
CA HIS A 109 12.77 -1.27 11.77
C HIS A 109 12.86 -2.77 11.48
N GLY A 110 12.90 -3.16 10.20
CA GLY A 110 13.05 -4.56 9.79
C GLY A 110 14.37 -5.16 10.25
N ALA A 111 15.47 -4.45 10.05
CA ALA A 111 16.79 -4.91 10.48
C ALA A 111 16.91 -4.98 12.01
N LYS A 112 16.41 -3.97 12.74
CA LYS A 112 16.37 -3.96 14.22
C LYS A 112 15.54 -5.13 14.77
N GLN A 113 14.39 -5.40 14.19
CA GLN A 113 13.52 -6.50 14.61
C GLN A 113 14.19 -7.85 14.37
N MET A 114 14.88 -8.00 13.26
CA MET A 114 15.64 -9.20 12.94
C MET A 114 16.78 -9.44 13.93
N VAL A 115 17.57 -8.41 14.27
CA VAL A 115 18.62 -8.53 15.31
C VAL A 115 18.02 -8.98 16.63
N ARG A 116 16.87 -8.48 17.02
CA ARG A 116 16.20 -8.89 18.27
C ARG A 116 15.74 -10.34 18.26
N SER A 117 15.26 -10.84 17.12
CA SER A 117 14.66 -12.18 17.02
C SER A 117 15.68 -13.31 16.80
N ILE A 118 16.74 -13.05 16.03
CA ILE A 118 17.75 -14.06 15.66
C ILE A 118 19.18 -13.60 15.96
N GLY A 119 19.33 -12.58 16.82
CA GLY A 119 20.63 -11.95 17.11
C GLY A 119 21.73 -12.92 17.49
N SER A 120 21.45 -13.94 18.30
CA SER A 120 22.41 -14.98 18.64
C SER A 120 22.83 -15.84 17.44
N GLN A 121 21.92 -16.08 16.49
CA GLN A 121 22.18 -16.81 15.26
C GLN A 121 22.95 -15.95 14.25
N ILE A 122 22.64 -14.64 14.17
CA ILE A 122 23.41 -13.70 13.34
C ILE A 122 24.84 -13.58 13.89
N LEU A 123 25.02 -13.47 15.20
CA LEU A 123 26.34 -13.41 15.82
C LEU A 123 27.14 -14.71 15.61
N ALA A 124 26.48 -15.86 15.68
CA ALA A 124 27.12 -17.16 15.40
C ALA A 124 27.53 -17.31 13.92
N LEU A 125 26.81 -16.63 13.02
CA LEU A 125 27.08 -16.60 11.58
C LEU A 125 27.98 -15.40 11.18
N GLY A 126 28.33 -14.54 12.13
CA GLY A 126 28.81 -13.16 11.97
C GLY A 126 30.03 -12.90 11.07
N GLY A 127 30.79 -13.92 10.70
CA GLY A 127 31.81 -13.81 9.64
C GLY A 127 31.37 -14.39 8.30
N ALA A 128 30.32 -15.23 8.29
CA ALA A 128 29.87 -15.99 7.12
C ALA A 128 28.80 -15.24 6.31
N ILE A 129 28.06 -14.33 6.96
CA ILE A 129 26.95 -13.58 6.31
C ILE A 129 27.49 -12.60 5.27
N ALA A 130 28.66 -12.03 5.46
CA ALA A 130 29.29 -11.11 4.52
C ALA A 130 29.82 -11.76 3.24
N SER A 131 29.82 -13.11 3.14
CA SER A 131 30.37 -13.82 1.98
C SER A 131 29.27 -14.20 0.98
N PRO A 132 29.39 -13.84 -0.31
CA PRO A 132 28.48 -14.25 -1.37
C PRO A 132 28.38 -15.77 -1.58
N LYS A 133 29.33 -16.54 -1.02
CA LYS A 133 29.40 -18.00 -1.16
C LYS A 133 28.35 -18.78 -0.35
N ASN A 134 27.64 -18.11 0.56
CA ASN A 134 26.72 -18.77 1.49
C ASN A 134 25.23 -18.56 1.13
N ALA A 135 24.86 -18.77 -0.14
CA ALA A 135 23.48 -18.59 -0.65
C ALA A 135 22.40 -19.31 0.17
N GLY A 136 22.71 -20.50 0.72
CA GLY A 136 21.76 -21.24 1.56
C GLY A 136 21.46 -20.57 2.90
N GLN A 137 22.42 -19.89 3.50
CA GLN A 137 22.26 -19.15 4.75
C GLN A 137 21.42 -17.87 4.52
N TRP A 138 21.62 -17.21 3.38
CA TRP A 138 20.81 -16.06 2.96
C TRP A 138 19.33 -16.44 2.76
N LEU A 139 19.05 -17.62 2.24
CA LEU A 139 17.67 -18.07 2.08
C LEU A 139 16.98 -18.25 3.45
N THR A 140 17.68 -18.83 4.44
CA THR A 140 17.16 -18.98 5.80
C THR A 140 16.91 -17.63 6.46
N VAL A 141 17.87 -16.71 6.36
CA VAL A 141 17.75 -15.33 6.88
C VAL A 141 16.61 -14.59 6.20
N SER A 142 16.49 -14.67 4.88
CA SER A 142 15.42 -14.02 4.12
C SER A 142 14.04 -14.56 4.48
N THR A 143 13.93 -15.88 4.72
CA THR A 143 12.67 -16.51 5.16
C THR A 143 12.28 -16.04 6.55
N ALA A 144 13.22 -16.02 7.50
CA ALA A 144 12.99 -15.52 8.85
C ALA A 144 12.61 -14.04 8.84
N MET A 145 13.25 -13.24 8.00
CA MET A 145 12.94 -11.82 7.82
C MET A 145 11.52 -11.60 7.30
N PHE A 146 11.11 -12.36 6.30
CA PHE A 146 9.76 -12.31 5.76
C PHE A 146 8.70 -12.70 6.80
N GLN A 147 8.95 -13.73 7.59
CA GLN A 147 8.06 -14.11 8.70
C GLN A 147 7.97 -13.00 9.75
N GLN A 148 9.09 -12.38 10.11
CA GLN A 148 9.13 -11.28 11.07
C GLN A 148 8.35 -10.04 10.61
N ILE A 149 8.47 -9.64 9.36
CA ILE A 149 7.72 -8.50 8.79
C ILE A 149 6.21 -8.75 8.88
N ASN A 150 5.77 -9.98 8.63
CA ASN A 150 4.35 -10.36 8.76
C ASN A 150 3.87 -10.48 10.23
N MET A 151 4.75 -10.49 11.21
CA MET A 151 4.40 -10.48 12.64
C MET A 151 4.13 -9.08 13.20
N GLY A 152 4.41 -8.05 12.42
CA GLY A 152 4.16 -6.65 12.77
C GLY A 152 5.27 -5.98 13.57
N TYR A 153 5.22 -4.66 13.55
CA TYR A 153 6.13 -3.79 14.31
C TYR A 153 5.50 -3.34 15.62
N GLY A 154 6.32 -2.87 16.55
CA GLY A 154 5.82 -2.29 17.79
C GLY A 154 5.16 -0.93 17.56
N ARG A 155 4.26 -0.52 18.45
CA ARG A 155 3.47 0.71 18.36
C ARG A 155 4.30 1.97 18.10
N GLU A 156 5.44 2.10 18.75
CA GLU A 156 6.34 3.26 18.58
C GLU A 156 6.88 3.33 17.15
N ALA A 157 7.32 2.19 16.60
CA ALA A 157 7.81 2.10 15.24
C ALA A 157 6.73 2.45 14.19
N GLU A 158 5.46 2.05 14.46
CA GLU A 158 4.33 2.39 13.61
C GLU A 158 4.05 3.90 13.60
N ILE A 159 4.08 4.53 14.77
CA ILE A 159 3.84 5.98 14.90
C ILE A 159 4.98 6.77 14.25
N GLU A 160 6.22 6.38 14.48
CA GLU A 160 7.41 7.00 13.88
C GLU A 160 7.36 6.92 12.35
N SER A 161 6.93 5.76 11.81
CA SER A 161 6.76 5.57 10.37
C SER A 161 5.59 6.38 9.80
N ASP A 162 4.47 6.51 10.54
CA ASP A 162 3.35 7.36 10.14
C ASP A 162 3.75 8.83 10.07
N GLU A 163 4.45 9.34 11.09
CA GLU A 163 4.92 10.72 11.14
C GLU A 163 5.87 11.02 9.99
N GLN A 164 6.85 10.16 9.74
CA GLN A 164 7.78 10.30 8.63
C GLN A 164 7.06 10.23 7.27
N GLY A 165 6.11 9.31 7.13
CA GLY A 165 5.35 9.14 5.89
C GLY A 165 4.48 10.36 5.57
N ILE A 166 3.85 10.98 6.57
CA ILE A 166 3.05 12.20 6.42
C ILE A 166 3.94 13.38 5.99
N LEU A 167 5.07 13.58 6.66
CA LEU A 167 6.05 14.63 6.33
C LEU A 167 6.54 14.48 4.89
N ASN A 168 7.00 13.30 4.53
CA ASN A 168 7.49 12.98 3.19
C ASN A 168 6.42 13.20 2.11
N SER A 169 5.17 12.79 2.39
CA SER A 169 4.07 12.96 1.45
C SER A 169 3.79 14.44 1.18
N MET A 170 3.79 15.26 2.24
CA MET A 170 3.59 16.71 2.12
C MET A 170 4.71 17.37 1.31
N GLU A 171 5.97 17.06 1.58
CA GLU A 171 7.12 17.59 0.83
C GLU A 171 7.12 17.15 -0.63
N ALA A 172 6.57 15.96 -0.91
CA ALA A 172 6.39 15.44 -2.26
C ALA A 172 5.15 16.02 -2.98
N GLY A 173 4.41 16.96 -2.35
CA GLY A 173 3.27 17.65 -2.93
C GLY A 173 1.95 16.90 -2.83
N TYR A 174 1.83 15.91 -1.93
CA TYR A 174 0.58 15.21 -1.63
C TYR A 174 -0.07 15.76 -0.37
N SER A 175 -1.39 15.58 -0.26
CA SER A 175 -2.13 15.94 0.94
C SER A 175 -1.61 15.16 2.17
N PRO A 176 -1.30 15.82 3.30
CA PRO A 176 -0.86 15.17 4.53
C PRO A 176 -1.94 14.27 5.14
N PHE A 177 -3.20 14.43 4.74
CA PHE A 177 -4.31 13.60 5.19
C PHE A 177 -4.37 12.21 4.54
N GLY A 178 -3.49 11.91 3.57
CA GLY A 178 -3.49 10.65 2.84
C GLY A 178 -3.43 9.42 3.76
N MET A 179 -2.47 9.37 4.69
CA MET A 179 -2.33 8.24 5.62
C MET A 179 -3.54 8.08 6.53
N SER A 180 -4.03 9.17 7.14
CA SER A 180 -5.23 9.11 7.99
C SER A 180 -6.48 8.71 7.20
N GLY A 181 -6.60 9.12 5.93
CA GLY A 181 -7.67 8.72 5.02
C GLY A 181 -7.67 7.21 4.74
N PHE A 182 -6.50 6.67 4.43
CA PHE A 182 -6.32 5.23 4.24
C PHE A 182 -6.69 4.43 5.50
N LEU A 183 -6.16 4.81 6.66
CA LEU A 183 -6.46 4.14 7.94
C LEU A 183 -7.95 4.20 8.30
N LYS A 184 -8.62 5.34 8.07
CA LYS A 184 -10.07 5.48 8.25
C LYS A 184 -10.86 4.54 7.32
N SER A 185 -10.43 4.42 6.07
CA SER A 185 -11.05 3.54 5.06
C SER A 185 -10.88 2.06 5.42
N LEU A 186 -9.68 1.67 5.85
CA LEU A 186 -9.38 0.34 6.34
C LEU A 186 -10.27 -0.03 7.53
N ARG A 187 -10.36 0.86 8.53
CA ARG A 187 -11.18 0.66 9.73
C ARG A 187 -12.67 0.49 9.41
N ARG A 188 -13.21 1.28 8.48
CA ARG A 188 -14.62 1.11 8.03
C ARG A 188 -14.85 -0.25 7.43
N LYS A 189 -13.93 -0.69 6.58
CA LYS A 189 -14.04 -2.01 5.95
C LYS A 189 -14.05 -3.13 6.97
N GLU A 190 -13.23 -3.05 8.02
CA GLU A 190 -13.22 -4.01 9.13
C GLU A 190 -14.56 -4.08 9.86
N ILE A 191 -15.08 -2.92 10.25
CA ILE A 191 -16.35 -2.83 10.97
C ILE A 191 -17.49 -3.46 10.16
N MET A 192 -17.52 -3.22 8.85
CA MET A 192 -18.60 -3.68 7.99
C MET A 192 -18.48 -5.15 7.58
N SER A 193 -17.28 -5.66 7.42
CA SER A 193 -17.07 -7.08 7.09
C SER A 193 -17.17 -8.00 8.30
N GLY A 194 -17.14 -7.47 9.52
CA GLY A 194 -17.04 -8.25 10.75
C GLY A 194 -15.73 -9.05 10.87
N GLN A 195 -14.80 -8.83 9.94
CA GLN A 195 -13.51 -9.51 9.89
C GLN A 195 -12.40 -8.50 10.09
N ALA A 196 -11.51 -8.77 11.04
CA ALA A 196 -10.24 -8.05 11.09
C ALA A 196 -9.44 -8.36 9.81
N TYR A 197 -8.94 -7.33 9.14
CA TYR A 197 -8.06 -7.51 7.98
C TYR A 197 -6.68 -7.92 8.46
N HIS A 198 -6.51 -9.24 8.62
CA HIS A 198 -5.36 -9.84 9.26
C HIS A 198 -4.03 -9.47 8.61
N SER A 199 -3.96 -9.20 7.31
CA SER A 199 -2.67 -8.95 6.66
C SER A 199 -2.07 -7.60 7.01
N PHE A 200 -2.78 -6.48 6.79
CA PHE A 200 -2.22 -5.15 7.11
C PHE A 200 -2.17 -4.92 8.63
N GLN A 201 -3.20 -5.30 9.38
CA GLN A 201 -3.20 -5.16 10.84
C GLN A 201 -2.23 -6.10 11.55
N ALA A 202 -1.95 -7.28 10.98
CA ALA A 202 -0.95 -8.16 11.55
C ALA A 202 0.46 -7.57 11.42
N SER A 203 0.76 -6.92 10.29
CA SER A 203 2.04 -6.25 10.06
C SER A 203 2.09 -4.84 10.63
N HIS A 204 0.95 -4.15 10.80
CA HIS A 204 0.84 -2.75 11.23
C HIS A 204 -0.29 -2.54 12.25
N PRO A 205 -0.09 -2.94 13.52
CA PRO A 205 -1.13 -2.90 14.57
C PRO A 205 -1.52 -1.49 15.01
N ASP A 206 -2.47 -1.41 15.94
CA ASP A 206 -2.91 -0.19 16.65
C ASP A 206 -3.55 0.92 15.79
N THR A 207 -4.40 0.53 14.83
CA THR A 207 -5.02 1.42 13.86
C THR A 207 -5.80 2.61 14.46
N ARG A 208 -6.44 2.47 15.63
CA ARG A 208 -7.26 3.57 16.23
C ARG A 208 -6.40 4.76 16.65
N ASP A 209 -5.39 4.52 17.43
CA ASP A 209 -4.49 5.58 17.90
C ASP A 209 -3.74 6.22 16.74
N ARG A 210 -3.36 5.43 15.76
CA ARG A 210 -2.71 5.90 14.54
C ARG A 210 -3.61 6.83 13.74
N ILE A 211 -4.91 6.51 13.58
CA ILE A 211 -5.88 7.39 12.91
C ILE A 211 -5.93 8.78 13.58
N VAL A 212 -6.00 8.78 14.92
CA VAL A 212 -6.07 10.05 15.68
C VAL A 212 -4.78 10.84 15.54
N LYS A 213 -3.63 10.23 15.75
CA LYS A 213 -2.32 10.90 15.68
C LYS A 213 -2.01 11.39 14.27
N ALA A 214 -2.21 10.55 13.25
CA ALA A 214 -2.01 10.93 11.85
C ALA A 214 -2.94 12.10 11.46
N GLY A 215 -4.19 12.08 11.90
CA GLY A 215 -5.14 13.17 11.65
C GLY A 215 -4.75 14.48 12.35
N LEU A 216 -4.29 14.40 13.60
CA LEU A 216 -3.82 15.59 14.34
C LEU A 216 -2.56 16.19 13.71
N LEU A 217 -1.61 15.35 13.32
CA LEU A 217 -0.38 15.81 12.66
C LEU A 217 -0.70 16.47 11.32
N ALA A 218 -1.52 15.83 10.49
CA ALA A 218 -1.96 16.40 9.22
C ALA A 218 -2.68 17.73 9.39
N GLY A 219 -3.57 17.86 10.40
CA GLY A 219 -4.28 19.10 10.72
C GLY A 219 -3.39 20.24 11.21
N ARG A 220 -2.21 19.94 11.78
CA ARG A 220 -1.21 20.98 12.10
C ARG A 220 -0.45 21.48 10.87
N MET A 221 -0.41 20.67 9.81
CA MET A 221 0.35 20.96 8.59
C MET A 221 -0.51 21.59 7.49
N SER A 222 -1.84 21.39 7.52
CA SER A 222 -2.76 21.92 6.54
C SER A 222 -4.13 22.14 7.18
N ASP A 223 -4.70 23.34 6.97
CA ASP A 223 -6.03 23.68 7.46
C ASP A 223 -7.17 23.09 6.58
N LYS A 224 -6.81 22.45 5.46
CA LYS A 224 -7.78 21.94 4.47
C LYS A 224 -7.74 20.42 4.40
N GLU A 225 -8.74 19.78 4.98
CA GLU A 225 -8.91 18.31 4.88
C GLU A 225 -9.26 17.86 3.45
N GLU A 226 -9.96 18.70 2.67
CA GLU A 226 -10.30 18.47 1.26
C GLU A 226 -9.36 19.26 0.34
N ASP A 227 -8.11 18.86 0.28
CA ASP A 227 -7.13 19.55 -0.53
C ASP A 227 -7.05 18.97 -1.94
N GLY A 228 -6.92 19.85 -2.96
CA GLY A 228 -6.74 19.47 -4.36
C GLY A 228 -5.56 18.51 -4.62
N ASN A 229 -4.62 18.41 -3.67
CA ASN A 229 -3.45 17.56 -3.69
C ASN A 229 -3.71 16.10 -3.32
N SER A 230 -4.95 15.68 -3.18
CA SER A 230 -5.31 14.26 -3.02
C SER A 230 -5.11 13.48 -4.32
N TYR A 231 -5.26 14.12 -5.46
CA TYR A 231 -5.18 13.55 -6.81
C TYR A 231 -6.04 12.29 -7.00
N ARG A 232 -7.24 12.30 -6.42
CA ARG A 232 -8.16 11.15 -6.43
C ARG A 232 -8.49 10.68 -7.84
N ASN A 233 -8.95 11.57 -8.71
CA ASN A 233 -9.40 11.20 -10.05
C ASN A 233 -8.24 10.61 -10.89
N ARG A 234 -7.05 11.20 -10.76
CA ARG A 234 -5.83 10.69 -11.42
C ARG A 234 -5.53 9.25 -10.99
N TYR A 235 -5.61 8.97 -9.69
CA TYR A 235 -5.45 7.64 -9.15
C TYR A 235 -6.49 6.66 -9.67
N LEU A 236 -7.77 7.02 -9.61
CA LEU A 236 -8.87 6.15 -10.03
C LEU A 236 -8.75 5.73 -11.50
N HIS A 237 -8.33 6.64 -12.38
CA HIS A 237 -8.09 6.31 -13.78
C HIS A 237 -7.00 5.23 -13.97
N GLN A 238 -5.98 5.20 -13.12
CA GLN A 238 -4.94 4.16 -13.17
C GLN A 238 -5.46 2.78 -12.75
N LEU A 239 -6.53 2.73 -11.95
CA LEU A 239 -7.10 1.46 -11.48
C LEU A 239 -8.05 0.80 -12.48
N ARG A 240 -8.44 1.47 -13.56
CA ARG A 240 -9.39 0.92 -14.51
C ARG A 240 -8.85 -0.35 -15.17
N GLY A 241 -9.59 -1.45 -14.99
CA GLY A 241 -9.17 -2.77 -15.46
C GLY A 241 -8.25 -3.51 -14.50
N LEU A 242 -7.96 -2.95 -13.31
CA LEU A 242 -7.21 -3.65 -12.27
C LEU A 242 -7.91 -4.95 -11.94
N LYS A 243 -7.18 -6.06 -12.03
CA LYS A 243 -7.66 -7.38 -11.64
C LYS A 243 -8.07 -7.36 -10.16
N TYR A 244 -9.30 -7.72 -9.89
CA TYR A 244 -9.83 -7.79 -8.54
C TYR A 244 -10.12 -9.25 -8.19
N LYS A 245 -9.47 -9.72 -7.14
CA LYS A 245 -9.77 -11.02 -6.55
C LYS A 245 -10.47 -10.73 -5.23
N GLY A 246 -11.76 -11.08 -5.11
CA GLY A 246 -12.40 -11.10 -3.80
C GLY A 246 -11.58 -11.95 -2.83
N GLN A 247 -11.64 -11.63 -1.52
CA GLN A 247 -10.96 -12.46 -0.52
C GLN A 247 -11.44 -13.91 -0.66
N LYS A 248 -10.49 -14.84 -0.69
CA LYS A 248 -10.80 -16.27 -0.65
C LYS A 248 -11.31 -16.60 0.74
N ASN A 249 -12.58 -16.96 0.87
CA ASN A 249 -13.00 -17.70 2.05
C ASN A 249 -12.30 -19.06 2.03
N SER A 250 -11.58 -19.38 3.09
CA SER A 250 -10.91 -20.66 3.28
C SER A 250 -11.96 -21.78 3.20
N GLY A 251 -12.04 -22.47 2.06
CA GLY A 251 -12.99 -23.55 1.81
C GLY A 251 -13.68 -23.51 0.44
N ASP A 252 -13.63 -22.42 -0.29
CA ASP A 252 -14.32 -22.31 -1.57
C ASP A 252 -13.47 -22.84 -2.73
N LYS A 253 -13.76 -24.08 -3.18
CA LYS A 253 -13.09 -24.75 -4.33
C LYS A 253 -13.64 -24.31 -5.69
N LYS A 254 -14.64 -23.40 -5.74
CA LYS A 254 -15.22 -22.97 -7.01
C LYS A 254 -14.27 -21.99 -7.73
N ARG A 255 -14.05 -22.19 -9.03
CA ARG A 255 -13.44 -21.21 -9.90
C ARG A 255 -14.33 -19.96 -9.90
N HIS A 256 -13.92 -18.93 -9.17
CA HIS A 256 -14.62 -17.65 -9.23
C HIS A 256 -14.41 -17.03 -10.61
N GLU A 257 -15.49 -16.50 -11.15
CA GLU A 257 -15.45 -15.67 -12.35
C GLU A 257 -14.44 -14.52 -12.13
N PRO A 258 -13.57 -14.23 -13.11
CA PRO A 258 -12.64 -13.10 -12.98
C PRO A 258 -13.40 -11.81 -12.75
N MET A 259 -12.85 -10.94 -11.90
CA MET A 259 -13.40 -9.62 -11.60
C MET A 259 -12.34 -8.55 -11.83
N TYR A 260 -12.80 -7.34 -12.10
CA TYR A 260 -11.93 -6.17 -12.28
C TYR A 260 -12.57 -4.90 -11.71
N ILE A 261 -11.75 -3.90 -11.44
CA ILE A 261 -12.20 -2.56 -11.07
C ILE A 261 -12.51 -1.77 -12.33
N ASP A 262 -13.72 -1.21 -12.37
CA ASP A 262 -14.13 -0.22 -13.35
C ASP A 262 -14.38 1.12 -12.66
N ILE A 263 -14.34 2.21 -13.41
CA ILE A 263 -14.58 3.56 -12.91
C ILE A 263 -15.90 4.07 -13.50
N TYR A 264 -16.81 4.40 -12.61
CA TYR A 264 -18.13 4.92 -12.92
C TYR A 264 -18.18 6.42 -12.60
N GLU A 265 -18.68 7.21 -13.53
CA GLU A 265 -18.97 8.63 -13.32
C GLU A 265 -20.44 8.79 -12.92
N VAL A 266 -20.66 9.32 -11.72
CA VAL A 266 -21.99 9.52 -11.13
C VAL A 266 -22.83 10.45 -11.97
N GLN A 267 -24.04 10.02 -12.33
CA GLN A 267 -24.99 10.79 -13.11
C GLN A 267 -25.95 11.58 -12.20
N LYS A 268 -26.59 12.61 -12.74
CA LYS A 268 -27.59 13.36 -11.99
C LYS A 268 -28.75 12.45 -11.55
N GLY A 269 -29.04 12.44 -10.27
CA GLY A 269 -30.09 11.60 -9.67
C GLY A 269 -29.64 10.22 -9.21
N ASP A 270 -28.37 9.87 -9.41
CA ASP A 270 -27.83 8.62 -8.89
C ASP A 270 -27.75 8.63 -7.36
N THR A 271 -28.04 7.45 -6.80
CA THR A 271 -27.78 7.09 -5.40
C THR A 271 -26.87 5.86 -5.38
N PHE A 272 -26.18 5.57 -4.28
CA PHE A 272 -25.40 4.31 -4.20
C PHE A 272 -26.25 3.08 -4.47
N GLN A 273 -27.51 3.08 -4.04
CA GLN A 273 -28.45 1.99 -4.29
C GLN A 273 -28.83 1.87 -5.76
N SER A 274 -29.13 2.99 -6.45
CA SER A 274 -29.45 2.96 -7.87
C SER A 274 -28.26 2.53 -8.71
N ILE A 275 -27.06 2.99 -8.37
CA ILE A 275 -25.81 2.56 -9.01
C ILE A 275 -25.58 1.06 -8.79
N ALA A 276 -25.76 0.54 -7.57
CA ALA A 276 -25.59 -0.87 -7.25
C ALA A 276 -26.57 -1.75 -8.04
N GLU A 277 -27.85 -1.34 -8.13
CA GLU A 277 -28.85 -2.03 -8.92
C GLU A 277 -28.50 -2.06 -10.41
N LYS A 278 -28.25 -0.89 -10.99
CA LYS A 278 -27.97 -0.72 -12.43
C LYS A 278 -26.69 -1.41 -12.88
N GLU A 279 -25.59 -1.24 -12.10
CA GLU A 279 -24.25 -1.59 -12.54
C GLU A 279 -23.78 -2.97 -12.01
N MET A 280 -24.37 -3.46 -10.93
CA MET A 280 -24.00 -4.71 -10.28
C MET A 280 -25.17 -5.71 -10.16
N GLY A 281 -26.37 -5.32 -10.60
CA GLY A 281 -27.59 -6.17 -10.55
C GLY A 281 -28.06 -6.51 -9.13
N ASN A 282 -27.65 -5.74 -8.14
CA ASN A 282 -28.01 -6.01 -6.74
C ASN A 282 -27.94 -4.73 -5.89
N ARG A 283 -29.11 -4.20 -5.54
CA ARG A 283 -29.26 -2.99 -4.73
C ARG A 283 -28.54 -3.04 -3.38
N ARG A 284 -28.38 -4.25 -2.79
CA ARG A 284 -27.70 -4.44 -1.49
C ARG A 284 -26.19 -4.29 -1.54
N LYS A 285 -25.61 -4.08 -2.74
CA LYS A 285 -24.19 -3.79 -2.93
C LYS A 285 -23.82 -2.32 -2.82
N ASP A 286 -24.77 -1.46 -2.46
CA ASP A 286 -24.53 -0.05 -2.17
C ASP A 286 -23.47 0.16 -1.08
N LEU A 287 -23.50 -0.66 -0.04
CA LEU A 287 -22.50 -0.65 1.02
C LEU A 287 -21.08 -1.02 0.50
N ASP A 288 -20.98 -2.03 -0.37
CA ASP A 288 -19.72 -2.42 -1.00
C ASP A 288 -19.11 -1.25 -1.78
N ILE A 289 -19.96 -0.53 -2.56
CA ILE A 289 -19.53 0.65 -3.31
C ILE A 289 -19.07 1.74 -2.34
N THR A 290 -19.87 2.02 -1.31
CA THR A 290 -19.60 3.09 -0.33
C THR A 290 -18.26 2.87 0.36
N VAL A 291 -18.02 1.65 0.87
CA VAL A 291 -16.78 1.29 1.58
C VAL A 291 -15.57 1.30 0.67
N MET A 292 -15.69 0.69 -0.52
CA MET A 292 -14.58 0.65 -1.48
C MET A 292 -14.11 2.05 -1.89
N ASN A 293 -15.03 3.02 -1.89
CA ASN A 293 -14.74 4.40 -2.24
C ASN A 293 -14.39 5.30 -1.05
N GLY A 294 -14.20 4.74 0.14
CA GLY A 294 -13.84 5.48 1.35
C GLY A 294 -14.95 6.41 1.85
N ARG A 295 -16.21 6.20 1.42
CA ARG A 295 -17.34 7.04 1.77
C ARG A 295 -17.99 6.60 3.08
N LYS A 296 -18.64 7.55 3.78
CA LYS A 296 -19.49 7.24 4.93
C LYS A 296 -20.83 6.66 4.43
N GLU A 297 -21.42 5.76 5.19
CA GLU A 297 -22.71 5.14 4.86
C GLU A 297 -23.83 6.18 4.66
N SER A 298 -23.80 7.27 5.44
CA SER A 298 -24.75 8.38 5.34
C SER A 298 -24.48 9.34 4.18
N SER A 299 -23.39 9.19 3.43
CA SER A 299 -23.06 10.07 2.31
C SER A 299 -23.88 9.73 1.07
N GLN A 300 -24.05 10.72 0.18
CA GLN A 300 -24.61 10.53 -1.15
C GLN A 300 -23.55 10.80 -2.21
N PRO A 301 -23.59 10.10 -3.36
CA PRO A 301 -22.67 10.37 -4.45
C PRO A 301 -23.04 11.71 -5.12
N LYS A 302 -22.05 12.46 -5.58
CA LYS A 302 -22.25 13.75 -6.26
C LYS A 302 -22.14 13.55 -7.78
N PRO A 303 -23.01 14.19 -8.59
CA PRO A 303 -22.87 14.14 -10.06
C PRO A 303 -21.47 14.56 -10.51
N GLY A 304 -20.90 13.80 -11.44
CA GLY A 304 -19.51 13.96 -11.92
C GLY A 304 -18.43 13.34 -11.02
N GLU A 305 -18.80 12.80 -9.86
CA GLU A 305 -17.87 12.08 -9.00
C GLU A 305 -17.50 10.73 -9.62
N LEU A 306 -16.21 10.37 -9.54
CA LEU A 306 -15.72 9.08 -9.98
C LEU A 306 -15.77 8.05 -8.83
N LEU A 307 -16.33 6.88 -9.12
CA LEU A 307 -16.45 5.78 -8.17
C LEU A 307 -15.81 4.50 -8.74
N LYS A 308 -15.14 3.75 -7.87
CA LYS A 308 -14.71 2.37 -8.15
C LYS A 308 -15.90 1.44 -8.06
N LEU A 309 -16.07 0.60 -9.06
CA LEU A 309 -17.02 -0.51 -9.07
C LEU A 309 -16.30 -1.81 -9.36
N VAL A 310 -16.74 -2.91 -8.76
CA VAL A 310 -16.25 -4.26 -9.08
C VAL A 310 -17.17 -4.88 -10.12
N ARG A 311 -16.62 -5.20 -11.29
CA ARG A 311 -17.36 -5.88 -12.35
C ARG A 311 -16.89 -7.33 -12.50
N LYS A 312 -17.81 -8.21 -12.91
CA LYS A 312 -17.51 -9.58 -13.29
C LYS A 312 -17.04 -9.65 -14.73
N GLY A 313 -16.25 -10.67 -15.04
CA GLY A 313 -15.72 -10.91 -16.38
C GLY A 313 -14.30 -10.38 -16.57
N LYS A 314 -13.86 -10.36 -17.83
CA LYS A 314 -12.56 -9.81 -18.24
C LYS A 314 -12.73 -8.37 -18.70
N PHE A 315 -11.88 -7.49 -18.22
CA PHE A 315 -11.84 -6.10 -18.69
C PHE A 315 -11.56 -6.05 -20.19
N LYS A 316 -12.43 -5.37 -20.91
CA LYS A 316 -12.22 -5.05 -22.33
C LYS A 316 -11.87 -3.56 -22.40
N LYS A 317 -10.72 -3.25 -22.97
CA LYS A 317 -10.27 -1.86 -23.14
C LYS A 317 -11.20 -1.21 -24.17
N ASP A 318 -12.19 -0.44 -23.72
CA ASP A 318 -13.10 0.28 -24.62
C ASP A 318 -12.32 1.34 -25.39
N LYS A 319 -12.59 1.41 -26.70
CA LYS A 319 -11.96 2.36 -27.60
C LYS A 319 -12.38 3.83 -27.35
N PHE A 320 -13.29 4.11 -26.40
CA PHE A 320 -14.04 5.36 -26.33
C PHE A 320 -13.72 6.33 -25.21
N LEU A 321 -12.74 6.09 -24.34
CA LEU A 321 -12.38 7.09 -23.34
C LEU A 321 -10.95 7.60 -23.53
N HIS A 322 -10.82 8.58 -24.42
CA HIS A 322 -9.64 9.47 -24.50
C HIS A 322 -9.68 10.54 -23.40
N ILE A 323 -9.76 10.16 -22.15
CA ILE A 323 -9.36 11.07 -21.07
C ILE A 323 -7.85 10.93 -20.98
N LYS A 324 -7.12 11.88 -21.57
CA LYS A 324 -5.68 12.00 -21.36
C LYS A 324 -5.46 12.24 -19.86
N PRO A 325 -4.73 11.37 -19.15
CA PRO A 325 -4.35 11.68 -17.79
C PRO A 325 -3.53 12.97 -17.83
N ASN A 326 -3.86 13.93 -16.97
CA ASN A 326 -2.99 15.08 -16.77
C ASN A 326 -1.60 14.56 -16.41
N PRO A 327 -0.54 15.02 -17.09
CA PRO A 327 0.80 14.57 -16.78
C PRO A 327 1.12 14.86 -15.32
N ILE A 328 1.68 13.87 -14.64
CA ILE A 328 2.29 14.09 -13.33
C ILE A 328 3.43 15.08 -13.59
N PRO A 329 3.51 16.21 -12.86
CA PRO A 329 4.65 17.10 -13.00
C PRO A 329 5.92 16.28 -12.80
N ASP A 330 6.87 16.42 -13.72
CA ASP A 330 8.20 15.83 -13.53
C ASP A 330 8.81 16.39 -12.25
N PRO A 331 9.46 15.56 -11.45
CA PRO A 331 10.15 16.04 -10.27
C PRO A 331 11.22 17.05 -10.71
N LYS A 332 11.02 18.32 -10.29
CA LYS A 332 12.03 19.37 -10.46
C LYS A 332 13.22 19.13 -9.56
#